data_8d5111019b52f58702df259051e192ed
#
_entry.id   8d5111019b52f58702df259051e192ed
#
_cell.length_a   1.000
_cell.length_b   1.000
_cell.length_c   1.000
_cell.angle_alpha   90.00
_cell.angle_beta   90.00
_cell.angle_gamma   90.00
#
_symmetry.space_group_name_H-M   'P 1'
#
loop_
_entity.id
_entity.type
_entity.pdbx_description
1 polymer ?
#
loop_
_entity_poly.entity_id
_entity_poly.type
_entity_poly.pdbx_seq_one_letter_code
_entity_poly.pdbx_strand_id
1 'polypeptide(L)'
;YNAIANNGVMVKPRFVKSIVKDGQVIEEIPTEVLNPAIASPKTIEQIQVILEKVVSEGLGKPAGSKQFHVSGKTGTAQVSKGSGGYKSGTMQYLVSFCGYFPSENPKYSCIVAIQKSGLPASGGLMAGSVFSEIAERVYAKHLAQDLKEAKDSTSILTPDVKHGNMASARYILDEIDVKTMGIEKYDEDK
;
A
#
# COMPACT_ATOMS: atom_id res chain seq x y z
N TYR A 1 0.89 -3.62 14.35
CA TYR A 1 0.14 -3.08 13.18
C TYR A 1 -0.16 -4.17 12.17
N ASN A 2 0.81 -5.03 11.82
CA ASN A 2 0.60 -6.10 10.83
C ASN A 2 -0.57 -7.02 11.18
N ALA A 3 -0.70 -7.42 12.45
CA ALA A 3 -1.83 -8.25 12.87
C ALA A 3 -3.18 -7.51 12.78
N ILE A 4 -3.21 -6.20 13.05
CA ILE A 4 -4.41 -5.37 12.88
C ILE A 4 -4.79 -5.28 11.39
N ALA A 5 -3.81 -5.02 10.53
CA ALA A 5 -3.99 -5.00 9.07
C ALA A 5 -4.44 -6.37 8.53
N ASN A 6 -4.04 -7.47 9.18
CA ASN A 6 -4.39 -8.84 8.84
C ASN A 6 -5.59 -9.37 9.66
N ASN A 7 -6.56 -8.52 9.93
CA ASN A 7 -7.82 -8.85 10.60
C ASN A 7 -7.65 -9.58 11.94
N GLY A 8 -6.59 -9.25 12.68
CA GLY A 8 -6.30 -9.80 13.99
C GLY A 8 -5.41 -11.06 13.97
N VAL A 9 -5.05 -11.57 12.82
CA VAL A 9 -4.17 -12.74 12.70
C VAL A 9 -2.71 -12.32 12.75
N MET A 10 -1.99 -12.79 13.76
CA MET A 10 -0.55 -12.54 13.92
C MET A 10 0.25 -13.66 13.28
N VAL A 11 1.05 -13.32 12.29
CA VAL A 11 1.91 -14.25 11.57
C VAL A 11 3.39 -14.03 11.92
N LYS A 12 4.18 -15.09 11.83
CA LYS A 12 5.63 -15.03 11.99
C LYS A 12 6.25 -14.31 10.78
N PRO A 13 7.10 -13.29 11.00
CA PRO A 13 7.85 -12.68 9.92
C PRO A 13 8.72 -13.70 9.21
N ARG A 14 8.70 -13.68 7.87
CA ARG A 14 9.58 -14.51 7.04
C ARG A 14 10.24 -13.65 5.97
N PHE A 15 11.51 -13.93 5.68
CA PHE A 15 12.30 -13.23 4.66
C PHE A 15 12.43 -14.04 3.38
N VAL A 16 12.21 -15.34 3.46
CA VAL A 16 12.25 -16.26 2.31
C VAL A 16 10.84 -16.79 2.08
N LYS A 17 10.33 -16.61 0.87
CA LYS A 17 9.03 -17.15 0.46
C LYS A 17 9.19 -18.56 -0.14
N SER A 18 10.17 -18.72 -1.02
CA SER A 18 10.43 -19.97 -1.71
C SER A 18 11.89 -20.05 -2.14
N ILE A 19 12.37 -21.29 -2.36
CA ILE A 19 13.66 -21.59 -2.98
C ILE A 19 13.40 -22.02 -4.42
N VAL A 20 14.07 -21.35 -5.37
CA VAL A 20 13.92 -21.59 -6.80
C VAL A 20 15.23 -22.11 -7.37
N LYS A 21 15.17 -23.19 -8.16
CA LYS A 21 16.31 -23.73 -8.91
C LYS A 21 15.87 -23.95 -10.37
N ASP A 22 16.65 -23.44 -11.30
CA ASP A 22 16.39 -23.57 -12.76
C ASP A 22 14.97 -23.10 -13.17
N GLY A 23 14.46 -22.03 -12.51
CA GLY A 23 13.12 -21.48 -12.74
C GLY A 23 11.97 -22.26 -12.08
N GLN A 24 12.24 -23.37 -11.41
CA GLN A 24 11.24 -24.17 -10.69
C GLN A 24 11.32 -23.94 -9.18
N VAL A 25 10.17 -23.81 -8.55
CA VAL A 25 10.07 -23.74 -7.08
C VAL A 25 10.32 -25.15 -6.53
N ILE A 26 11.42 -25.32 -5.79
CA ILE A 26 11.79 -26.60 -5.15
C ILE A 26 11.31 -26.69 -3.71
N GLU A 27 11.08 -25.55 -3.05
CA GLU A 27 10.58 -25.50 -1.69
C GLU A 27 9.79 -24.21 -1.48
N GLU A 28 8.59 -24.30 -0.89
CA GLU A 28 7.83 -23.15 -0.39
C GLU A 28 7.90 -23.10 1.14
N ILE A 29 8.23 -21.92 1.68
CA ILE A 29 8.21 -21.69 3.12
C ILE A 29 6.79 -21.29 3.52
N PRO A 30 6.04 -22.11 4.26
CA PRO A 30 4.66 -21.81 4.62
C PRO A 30 4.57 -20.62 5.58
N THR A 31 3.40 -19.97 5.60
CA THR A 31 3.10 -18.95 6.60
C THR A 31 2.78 -19.61 7.94
N GLU A 32 3.53 -19.27 8.97
CA GLU A 32 3.32 -19.73 10.35
C GLU A 32 2.44 -18.72 11.08
N VAL A 33 1.31 -19.16 11.64
CA VAL A 33 0.41 -18.34 12.45
C VAL A 33 0.84 -18.45 13.92
N LEU A 34 1.23 -17.31 14.50
CA LEU A 34 1.62 -17.22 15.90
C LEU A 34 0.41 -17.05 16.84
N ASN A 35 -0.58 -16.28 16.40
CA ASN A 35 -1.84 -16.09 17.12
C ASN A 35 -2.97 -15.87 16.09
N PRO A 36 -3.98 -16.73 16.07
CA PRO A 36 -5.07 -16.63 15.11
C PRO A 36 -6.02 -15.45 15.37
N ALA A 37 -6.03 -14.89 16.58
CA ALA A 37 -6.89 -13.76 16.93
C ALA A 37 -6.33 -12.99 18.13
N ILE A 38 -5.66 -11.85 17.87
CA ILE A 38 -5.10 -10.98 18.94
C ILE A 38 -6.19 -10.23 19.71
N ALA A 39 -7.38 -10.07 19.13
CA ALA A 39 -8.56 -9.45 19.75
C ALA A 39 -9.83 -9.93 19.04
N SER A 40 -11.01 -9.55 19.56
CA SER A 40 -12.28 -9.84 18.90
C SER A 40 -12.38 -9.15 17.54
N PRO A 41 -13.11 -9.71 16.57
CA PRO A 41 -13.29 -9.08 15.25
C PRO A 41 -13.84 -7.65 15.36
N LYS A 42 -14.81 -7.41 16.26
CA LYS A 42 -15.35 -6.07 16.52
C LYS A 42 -14.29 -5.10 17.03
N THR A 43 -13.39 -5.52 17.91
CA THR A 43 -12.30 -4.69 18.40
C THR A 43 -11.30 -4.35 17.29
N ILE A 44 -10.97 -5.32 16.44
CA ILE A 44 -10.09 -5.11 15.29
C ILE A 44 -10.67 -4.09 14.33
N GLU A 45 -11.95 -4.23 13.96
CA GLU A 45 -12.67 -3.28 13.10
C GLU A 45 -12.65 -1.86 13.68
N GLN A 46 -12.96 -1.72 14.97
CA GLN A 46 -12.91 -0.42 15.65
C GLN A 46 -11.52 0.22 15.61
N ILE A 47 -10.45 -0.57 15.84
CA ILE A 47 -9.08 -0.07 15.79
C ILE A 47 -8.69 0.31 14.36
N GLN A 48 -9.08 -0.45 13.35
CA GLN A 48 -8.84 -0.13 11.94
C GLN A 48 -9.45 1.23 11.57
N VAL A 49 -10.71 1.47 11.95
CA VAL A 49 -11.39 2.77 11.76
C VAL A 49 -10.65 3.90 12.48
N ILE A 50 -10.21 3.69 13.72
CA ILE A 50 -9.46 4.70 14.48
C ILE A 50 -8.13 5.02 13.80
N LEU A 51 -7.39 4.01 13.33
CA LEU A 51 -6.10 4.21 12.66
C LEU A 51 -6.25 4.95 11.32
N GLU A 52 -7.33 4.72 10.59
CA GLU A 52 -7.64 5.47 9.38
C GLU A 52 -7.97 6.94 9.72
N LYS A 53 -8.77 7.19 10.75
CA LYS A 53 -9.11 8.56 11.20
C LYS A 53 -7.90 9.33 11.71
N VAL A 54 -6.89 8.71 12.26
CA VAL A 54 -5.64 9.38 12.61
C VAL A 54 -5.00 10.02 11.38
N VAL A 55 -5.13 9.39 10.21
CA VAL A 55 -4.59 9.92 8.95
C VAL A 55 -5.58 10.85 8.25
N SER A 56 -6.84 10.49 8.14
CA SER A 56 -7.84 11.31 7.44
C SER A 56 -8.20 12.60 8.18
N GLU A 57 -8.30 12.56 9.50
CA GLU A 57 -8.80 13.67 10.34
C GLU A 57 -7.75 14.20 11.32
N GLY A 58 -6.79 13.37 11.75
CA GLY A 58 -5.87 13.65 12.84
C GLY A 58 -4.49 14.17 12.44
N LEU A 59 -3.52 13.99 13.34
CA LEU A 59 -2.11 14.41 13.18
C LEU A 59 -1.33 13.58 12.17
N GLY A 60 -1.91 12.49 11.67
CA GLY A 60 -1.33 11.63 10.65
C GLY A 60 -1.57 12.11 9.21
N LYS A 61 -2.29 13.21 8.97
CA LYS A 61 -2.61 13.73 7.62
C LYS A 61 -1.43 13.78 6.66
N PRO A 62 -0.20 14.15 7.07
CA PRO A 62 0.94 14.16 6.16
C PRO A 62 1.35 12.77 5.64
N ALA A 63 0.87 11.68 6.26
CA ALA A 63 1.11 10.32 5.79
C ALA A 63 0.05 9.83 4.79
N GLY A 64 -1.00 10.60 4.54
CA GLY A 64 -2.08 10.27 3.63
C GLY A 64 -1.67 10.33 2.15
N SER A 65 -2.47 9.70 1.30
CA SER A 65 -2.38 9.78 -0.16
C SER A 65 -3.72 10.24 -0.74
N LYS A 66 -3.69 10.76 -1.96
CA LYS A 66 -4.89 11.07 -2.76
C LYS A 66 -5.42 9.86 -3.53
N GLN A 67 -4.65 8.80 -3.62
CA GLN A 67 -4.93 7.63 -4.46
C GLN A 67 -5.52 6.46 -3.67
N PHE A 68 -5.23 6.38 -2.36
CA PHE A 68 -5.67 5.31 -1.47
C PHE A 68 -5.72 5.80 -0.02
N HIS A 69 -6.48 5.11 0.82
CA HIS A 69 -6.51 5.40 2.24
C HIS A 69 -5.32 4.75 2.96
N VAL A 70 -4.84 5.43 3.98
CA VAL A 70 -3.74 4.99 4.84
C VAL A 70 -4.26 4.89 6.27
N SER A 71 -3.93 3.81 6.94
CA SER A 71 -4.15 3.62 8.37
C SER A 71 -2.82 3.62 9.12
N GLY A 72 -2.73 4.36 10.21
CA GLY A 72 -1.47 4.41 10.95
C GLY A 72 -1.49 5.32 12.16
N LYS A 73 -0.33 5.48 12.79
CA LYS A 73 -0.15 6.28 14.01
C LYS A 73 1.20 6.97 14.03
N THR A 74 1.17 8.23 14.43
CA THR A 74 2.34 9.05 14.71
C THR A 74 2.94 8.71 16.06
N GLY A 75 4.26 8.80 16.18
CA GLY A 75 4.98 8.72 17.42
C GLY A 75 5.93 9.92 17.58
N THR A 76 6.08 10.43 18.81
CA THR A 76 7.07 11.43 19.16
C THR A 76 7.57 11.11 20.57
N ALA A 77 8.69 10.44 20.64
CA ALA A 77 9.28 10.02 21.90
C ALA A 77 10.55 10.81 22.20
N GLN A 78 10.75 11.21 23.43
CA GLN A 78 12.04 11.74 23.88
C GLN A 78 13.03 10.59 24.06
N VAL A 79 14.28 10.82 23.65
CA VAL A 79 15.37 9.85 23.80
C VAL A 79 16.24 10.25 24.99
N SER A 80 16.41 9.30 25.93
CA SER A 80 17.28 9.48 27.07
C SER A 80 18.76 9.43 26.64
N LYS A 81 19.58 10.29 27.25
CA LYS A 81 21.04 10.33 27.05
C LYS A 81 21.79 9.61 28.17
N GLY A 82 21.47 8.34 28.40
CA GLY A 82 22.12 7.52 29.41
C GLY A 82 21.92 8.07 30.84
N SER A 83 23.00 8.17 31.63
CA SER A 83 22.98 8.67 33.01
C SER A 83 22.47 10.10 33.18
N GLY A 84 22.55 10.92 32.12
CA GLY A 84 22.02 12.31 32.11
C GLY A 84 20.51 12.41 31.97
N GLY A 85 19.82 11.30 31.66
CA GLY A 85 18.37 11.25 31.50
C GLY A 85 17.86 12.08 30.29
N TYR A 86 16.59 12.51 30.38
CA TYR A 86 15.93 13.26 29.31
C TYR A 86 16.30 14.76 29.27
N LYS A 87 16.76 15.31 30.37
CA LYS A 87 17.00 16.77 30.52
C LYS A 87 18.44 17.22 30.29
N SER A 88 19.36 16.32 29.98
CA SER A 88 20.78 16.63 29.78
C SER A 88 21.04 17.20 28.38
N GLY A 89 21.36 18.49 28.33
CA GLY A 89 21.68 19.20 27.09
C GLY A 89 20.48 19.35 26.14
N THR A 90 20.75 19.45 24.82
CA THR A 90 19.67 19.56 23.81
C THR A 90 18.87 18.26 23.77
N MET A 91 17.55 18.37 23.99
CA MET A 91 16.65 17.22 23.93
C MET A 91 16.73 16.51 22.59
N GLN A 92 16.73 15.17 22.62
CA GLN A 92 16.68 14.33 21.46
C GLN A 92 15.29 13.69 21.34
N TYR A 93 14.81 13.56 20.12
CA TYR A 93 13.51 12.97 19.83
C TYR A 93 13.65 11.83 18.81
N LEU A 94 12.86 10.78 18.99
CA LEU A 94 12.57 9.78 17.98
C LEU A 94 11.16 10.05 17.47
N VAL A 95 11.05 10.64 16.30
CA VAL A 95 9.76 10.88 15.63
C VAL A 95 9.50 9.72 14.68
N SER A 96 8.27 9.22 14.66
CA SER A 96 7.95 8.05 13.85
C SER A 96 6.52 8.10 13.31
N PHE A 97 6.31 7.36 12.24
CA PHE A 97 5.01 6.97 11.74
C PHE A 97 5.03 5.48 11.40
N CYS A 98 4.05 4.74 11.89
CA CYS A 98 3.85 3.33 11.58
C CYS A 98 2.45 3.14 11.01
N GLY A 99 2.32 2.53 9.84
CA GLY A 99 1.05 2.37 9.17
C GLY A 99 1.03 1.26 8.15
N TYR A 100 -0.13 1.08 7.52
CA TYR A 100 -0.36 0.15 6.43
C TYR A 100 -1.26 0.76 5.37
N PHE A 101 -1.18 0.25 4.16
CA PHE A 101 -1.94 0.71 3.01
C PHE A 101 -2.14 -0.38 1.95
N PRO A 102 -3.20 -0.27 1.10
CA PRO A 102 -4.42 0.51 1.30
C PRO A 102 -5.14 0.10 2.59
N SER A 103 -5.93 1.01 3.21
CA SER A 103 -6.66 0.71 4.47
C SER A 103 -7.68 -0.38 4.29
N GLU A 104 -8.41 -0.36 3.16
CA GLU A 104 -9.53 -1.26 2.85
C GLU A 104 -9.07 -2.69 2.55
N ASN A 105 -7.91 -2.84 1.93
CA ASN A 105 -7.31 -4.13 1.58
C ASN A 105 -5.80 -4.06 1.78
N PRO A 106 -5.31 -4.18 3.02
CA PRO A 106 -3.91 -3.98 3.34
C PRO A 106 -2.98 -4.92 2.59
N LYS A 107 -2.03 -4.34 1.86
CA LYS A 107 -1.00 -5.06 1.11
C LYS A 107 0.39 -4.84 1.70
N TYR A 108 0.63 -3.65 2.23
CA TYR A 108 1.93 -3.20 2.71
C TYR A 108 1.82 -2.56 4.07
N SER A 109 2.83 -2.74 4.89
CA SER A 109 3.05 -2.01 6.12
C SER A 109 4.44 -1.41 6.11
N CYS A 110 4.60 -0.23 6.70
CA CYS A 110 5.85 0.48 6.78
C CYS A 110 5.96 1.20 8.12
N ILE A 111 7.18 1.32 8.63
CA ILE A 111 7.53 2.21 9.73
C ILE A 111 8.66 3.13 9.27
N VAL A 112 8.48 4.43 9.53
CA VAL A 112 9.50 5.44 9.35
C VAL A 112 9.85 5.98 10.74
N ALA A 113 11.14 6.00 11.08
CA ALA A 113 11.64 6.50 12.35
C ALA A 113 12.83 7.42 12.09
N ILE A 114 12.79 8.63 12.63
CA ILE A 114 13.80 9.68 12.42
C ILE A 114 14.25 10.18 13.80
N GLN A 115 15.55 10.11 14.07
CA GLN A 115 16.12 10.72 15.24
C GLN A 115 16.45 12.19 14.96
N LYS A 116 16.03 13.08 15.87
CA LYS A 116 16.14 14.53 15.70
C LYS A 116 16.51 15.23 17.00
N SER A 117 17.36 16.23 16.90
CA SER A 117 17.72 17.13 18.01
C SER A 117 16.78 18.35 18.05
N GLY A 118 16.28 18.67 19.26
CA GLY A 118 15.49 19.87 19.50
C GLY A 118 14.09 19.86 18.87
N LEU A 119 13.40 21.00 19.04
CA LEU A 119 12.08 21.26 18.46
C LEU A 119 12.18 22.05 17.14
N PRO A 120 11.19 22.02 16.26
CA PRO A 120 9.96 21.23 16.32
C PRO A 120 10.22 19.74 16.07
N ALA A 121 9.50 18.85 16.76
CA ALA A 121 9.55 17.40 16.58
C ALA A 121 8.13 16.88 16.37
N SER A 122 7.85 16.32 15.21
CA SER A 122 6.52 15.84 14.84
C SER A 122 6.62 14.57 14.01
N GLY A 123 6.08 13.47 14.54
CA GLY A 123 6.01 12.20 13.81
C GLY A 123 5.16 12.32 12.55
N GLY A 124 4.04 13.07 12.59
CA GLY A 124 3.19 13.29 11.43
C GLY A 124 3.89 14.07 10.32
N LEU A 125 4.42 15.25 10.64
CA LEU A 125 5.04 16.13 9.65
C LEU A 125 6.35 15.58 9.08
N MET A 126 7.17 14.90 9.89
CA MET A 126 8.50 14.44 9.46
C MET A 126 8.47 13.01 8.95
N ALA A 127 8.06 12.07 9.80
CA ALA A 127 8.02 10.65 9.43
C ALA A 127 6.81 10.32 8.54
N GLY A 128 5.68 11.00 8.74
CA GLY A 128 4.48 10.80 7.95
C GLY A 128 4.63 11.21 6.48
N SER A 129 5.29 12.34 6.17
CA SER A 129 5.54 12.75 4.79
C SER A 129 6.46 11.78 4.05
N VAL A 130 7.51 11.29 4.72
CA VAL A 130 8.39 10.26 4.15
C VAL A 130 7.62 8.95 3.91
N PHE A 131 6.75 8.57 4.86
CA PHE A 131 5.87 7.41 4.69
C PHE A 131 4.98 7.56 3.46
N SER A 132 4.34 8.72 3.27
CA SER A 132 3.48 9.01 2.12
C SER A 132 4.22 8.82 0.79
N GLU A 133 5.44 9.38 0.65
CA GLU A 133 6.25 9.20 -0.56
C GLU A 133 6.60 7.73 -0.82
N ILE A 134 6.96 6.98 0.22
CA ILE A 134 7.24 5.54 0.10
C ILE A 134 5.97 4.80 -0.36
N ALA A 135 4.85 5.08 0.30
CA ALA A 135 3.57 4.42 0.03
C ALA A 135 3.09 4.67 -1.41
N GLU A 136 3.17 5.90 -1.90
CA GLU A 136 2.79 6.26 -3.27
C GLU A 136 3.67 5.56 -4.31
N ARG A 137 4.99 5.51 -4.09
CA ARG A 137 5.91 4.81 -5.00
C ARG A 137 5.67 3.29 -5.03
N VAL A 138 5.42 2.68 -3.87
CA VAL A 138 5.13 1.25 -3.75
C VAL A 138 3.80 0.93 -4.40
N TYR A 139 2.77 1.74 -4.15
CA TYR A 139 1.44 1.56 -4.74
C TYR A 139 1.45 1.70 -6.26
N ALA A 140 2.13 2.70 -6.79
CA ALA A 140 2.28 2.89 -8.24
C ALA A 140 2.99 1.69 -8.90
N LYS A 141 4.01 1.12 -8.24
CA LYS A 141 4.69 -0.09 -8.73
C LYS A 141 3.77 -1.31 -8.71
N HIS A 142 2.98 -1.48 -7.67
CA HIS A 142 2.00 -2.57 -7.56
C HIS A 142 0.92 -2.47 -8.64
N LEU A 143 0.34 -1.29 -8.83
CA LEU A 143 -0.64 -1.03 -9.89
C LEU A 143 -0.07 -1.34 -11.28
N ALA A 144 1.18 -0.97 -11.54
CA ALA A 144 1.86 -1.28 -12.79
C ALA A 144 2.09 -2.79 -13.00
N GLN A 145 2.28 -3.57 -11.92
CA GLN A 145 2.36 -5.03 -11.98
C GLN A 145 0.99 -5.66 -12.25
N ASP A 146 -0.04 -5.24 -11.54
CA ASP A 146 -1.41 -5.72 -11.75
C ASP A 146 -1.89 -5.48 -13.20
N LEU A 147 -1.54 -4.31 -13.77
CA LEU A 147 -1.84 -4.00 -15.16
C LEU A 147 -1.07 -4.87 -16.17
N LYS A 148 0.16 -5.29 -15.86
CA LYS A 148 0.91 -6.23 -16.69
C LYS A 148 0.30 -7.62 -16.63
N GLU A 149 0.03 -8.13 -15.44
CA GLU A 149 -0.60 -9.43 -15.23
C GLU A 149 -1.99 -9.49 -15.88
N ALA A 150 -2.78 -8.40 -15.80
CA ALA A 150 -4.05 -8.30 -16.49
C ALA A 150 -3.90 -8.33 -18.01
N LYS A 151 -2.86 -7.74 -18.59
CA LYS A 151 -2.57 -7.83 -20.03
C LYS A 151 -2.13 -9.23 -20.46
N ASP A 152 -1.35 -9.92 -19.63
CA ASP A 152 -0.89 -11.28 -19.92
C ASP A 152 -2.01 -12.33 -19.70
N SER A 153 -3.00 -12.03 -18.88
CA SER A 153 -4.17 -12.89 -18.61
C SER A 153 -5.36 -12.63 -19.52
N THR A 154 -5.30 -11.67 -20.42
CA THR A 154 -6.37 -11.36 -21.35
C THR A 154 -6.39 -12.30 -22.54
N SER A 155 -6.90 -13.53 -22.36
CA SER A 155 -7.94 -13.97 -23.27
C SER A 155 -9.21 -13.19 -22.90
N ILE A 156 -9.31 -11.95 -23.34
CA ILE A 156 -10.59 -11.23 -23.28
C ILE A 156 -11.52 -12.04 -24.20
N LEU A 157 -12.42 -12.81 -23.61
CA LEU A 157 -13.67 -13.13 -24.24
C LEU A 157 -14.35 -11.78 -24.46
N THR A 158 -14.05 -11.16 -25.61
CA THR A 158 -14.84 -10.04 -26.09
C THR A 158 -16.28 -10.54 -26.12
N PRO A 159 -17.19 -9.91 -25.38
CA PRO A 159 -18.60 -10.27 -25.50
C PRO A 159 -18.94 -10.16 -26.99
N ASP A 160 -19.72 -11.11 -27.48
CA ASP A 160 -20.19 -11.13 -28.88
C ASP A 160 -21.03 -9.86 -29.12
N VAL A 161 -20.33 -8.78 -29.46
CA VAL A 161 -20.94 -7.47 -29.69
C VAL A 161 -21.56 -7.58 -31.10
N LYS A 162 -22.88 -7.68 -31.14
CA LYS A 162 -23.63 -7.56 -32.39
C LYS A 162 -23.07 -6.38 -33.17
N HIS A 163 -22.66 -6.64 -34.42
CA HIS A 163 -21.99 -5.72 -35.32
C HIS A 163 -22.61 -4.32 -35.32
N GLY A 164 -21.93 -3.38 -34.67
CA GLY A 164 -22.20 -1.95 -34.81
C GLY A 164 -21.51 -1.41 -36.05
N ASN A 165 -21.94 -0.24 -36.51
CA ASN A 165 -21.26 0.45 -37.60
C ASN A 165 -19.83 0.83 -37.20
N MET A 166 -18.84 0.12 -37.72
CA MET A 166 -17.41 0.30 -37.40
C MET A 166 -16.90 1.71 -37.71
N ALA A 167 -17.49 2.40 -38.72
CA ALA A 167 -17.14 3.78 -39.04
C ALA A 167 -17.56 4.75 -37.90
N SER A 168 -18.74 4.54 -37.31
CA SER A 168 -19.20 5.31 -36.17
C SER A 168 -18.39 5.02 -34.89
N ALA A 169 -17.98 3.76 -34.71
CA ALA A 169 -17.12 3.39 -33.57
C ALA A 169 -15.72 4.02 -33.68
N ARG A 170 -15.13 4.02 -34.91
CA ARG A 170 -13.85 4.68 -35.15
C ARG A 170 -13.96 6.20 -34.94
N TYR A 171 -14.98 6.84 -35.47
CA TYR A 171 -15.20 8.26 -35.26
C TYR A 171 -15.26 8.65 -33.78
N ILE A 172 -15.98 7.88 -32.95
CA ILE A 172 -16.07 8.12 -31.52
C ILE A 172 -14.72 7.89 -30.81
N LEU A 173 -13.98 6.85 -31.20
CA LEU A 173 -12.70 6.53 -30.60
C LEU A 173 -11.62 7.56 -30.99
N ASP A 174 -11.65 8.09 -32.18
CA ASP A 174 -10.75 9.17 -32.60
C ASP A 174 -11.05 10.48 -31.87
N GLU A 175 -12.33 10.81 -31.64
CA GLU A 175 -12.74 11.99 -30.87
C GLU A 175 -12.30 11.95 -29.39
N ILE A 176 -12.18 10.78 -28.81
CA ILE A 176 -11.73 10.61 -27.43
C ILE A 176 -10.23 10.24 -27.30
N ASP A 177 -9.48 10.36 -28.39
CA ASP A 177 -8.01 10.12 -28.50
C ASP A 177 -7.58 8.72 -28.02
N VAL A 178 -8.43 7.69 -28.21
CA VAL A 178 -8.12 6.29 -27.90
C VAL A 178 -7.54 5.62 -29.13
N LYS A 179 -6.22 5.38 -29.13
CA LYS A 179 -5.54 4.61 -30.18
C LYS A 179 -5.99 3.15 -30.17
N THR A 180 -6.76 2.75 -31.16
CA THR A 180 -7.14 1.35 -31.38
C THR A 180 -6.00 0.60 -32.04
N MET A 181 -5.21 -0.16 -31.28
CA MET A 181 -4.28 -1.13 -31.84
C MET A 181 -5.06 -2.42 -32.18
N GLY A 182 -5.06 -2.79 -33.47
CA GLY A 182 -5.46 -4.12 -33.92
C GLY A 182 -6.76 -4.25 -34.71
N ILE A 183 -7.39 -3.18 -35.17
CA ILE A 183 -8.60 -3.24 -36.02
C ILE A 183 -8.26 -3.29 -37.54
N GLU A 184 -7.00 -3.47 -37.92
CA GLU A 184 -6.57 -3.42 -39.33
C GLU A 184 -6.80 -4.72 -40.13
N LYS A 185 -7.45 -5.74 -39.58
CA LYS A 185 -7.72 -7.00 -40.29
C LYS A 185 -9.15 -7.46 -40.17
N TYR A 186 -10.10 -6.66 -40.65
CA TYR A 186 -11.36 -7.20 -41.14
C TYR A 186 -11.58 -6.65 -42.56
N ASP A 187 -11.26 -7.50 -43.49
CA ASP A 187 -11.44 -7.31 -44.91
C ASP A 187 -12.93 -7.11 -45.21
N GLU A 188 -13.21 -6.13 -46.08
CA GLU A 188 -14.52 -5.88 -46.66
C GLU A 188 -14.82 -6.92 -47.75
N ASP A 189 -15.05 -8.17 -47.38
CA ASP A 189 -15.57 -9.16 -48.30
C ASP A 189 -16.40 -10.22 -47.55
N LYS A 190 -17.67 -9.89 -47.32
CA LYS A 190 -18.85 -10.74 -47.64
C LYS A 190 -20.14 -10.07 -47.24
#